data_2185a6efc653046ecd9886909d0d6643
#
_entry.id   2185a6efc653046ecd9886909d0d6643
#
_cell.length_a   1.000
_cell.length_b   1.000
_cell.length_c   1.000
_cell.angle_alpha   90.00
_cell.angle_beta   90.00
_cell.angle_gamma   90.00
#
_symmetry.space_group_name_H-M   'P 1'
#
loop_
_entity.id
_entity.type
_entity.pdbx_description
1 polymer ?
#
loop_
_entity_poly.entity_id
_entity_poly.type
_entity_poly.pdbx_seq_one_letter_code
_entity_poly.pdbx_strand_id
1 'polypeptide(L)'
;MDIKLGFGSIPRLQYIFVSRENDYCWYALSEEKKQIPIYDKALTGIITGIEVNKKVETSFGETEKTDLYILADKPYVVRSGSDSYFSKGLLMSLDKVSAEELQQPLTITIEPGDKKVVFCKVYNPATYRSIDVNWEEHKEINWQVLGQNIGLKINRKAQFSTEFTTAELRENLIAQSDKYLRLLNWSTEQGREYLQQRYQKRSRQQLNDAELLDFIDYLKLQPQRL
;
A
#
# COMPACT_ATOMS: atom_id res chain seq x y z
N MET A 1 -4.17 14.45 -10.92
CA MET A 1 -2.91 14.75 -11.66
C MET A 1 -3.18 14.52 -13.14
N ASP A 2 -3.06 15.53 -13.96
CA ASP A 2 -3.23 15.38 -15.41
C ASP A 2 -1.95 14.79 -16.01
N ILE A 3 -2.06 13.60 -16.57
CA ILE A 3 -0.94 12.94 -17.27
C ILE A 3 -0.77 13.62 -18.62
N LYS A 4 0.35 14.31 -18.81
CA LYS A 4 0.68 14.92 -20.12
C LYS A 4 1.18 13.83 -21.07
N LEU A 5 0.43 13.58 -22.12
CA LEU A 5 0.84 12.69 -23.21
C LEU A 5 1.80 13.41 -24.17
N GLY A 6 2.81 12.69 -24.71
CA GLY A 6 3.78 13.20 -25.65
C GLY A 6 5.19 13.41 -25.04
N PHE A 7 6.04 14.17 -25.72
CA PHE A 7 7.38 14.46 -25.24
C PHE A 7 7.36 15.34 -23.99
N GLY A 8 8.18 14.99 -22.98
CA GLY A 8 8.28 15.72 -21.73
C GLY A 8 9.67 15.54 -21.07
N SER A 9 9.87 16.13 -19.90
CA SER A 9 11.03 15.89 -19.05
C SER A 9 11.01 14.49 -18.45
N ILE A 10 12.20 13.95 -18.13
CA ILE A 10 12.31 12.68 -17.41
C ILE A 10 11.65 12.82 -16.03
N PRO A 11 10.67 11.96 -15.69
CA PRO A 11 10.08 11.96 -14.35
C PRO A 11 11.16 11.69 -13.29
N ARG A 12 11.27 12.57 -12.28
CA ARG A 12 12.24 12.42 -11.20
C ARG A 12 11.53 12.31 -9.87
N LEU A 13 11.93 11.32 -9.07
CA LEU A 13 11.49 11.22 -7.68
C LEU A 13 12.22 12.28 -6.85
N GLN A 14 11.46 12.97 -6.00
CA GLN A 14 12.04 13.92 -5.05
C GLN A 14 12.47 13.18 -3.79
N TYR A 15 13.79 13.06 -3.58
CA TYR A 15 14.32 12.46 -2.35
C TYR A 15 14.30 13.46 -1.20
N ILE A 16 13.76 12.98 -0.06
CA ILE A 16 13.77 13.65 1.23
C ILE A 16 14.58 12.78 2.18
N PHE A 17 15.65 13.34 2.72
CA PHE A 17 16.54 12.63 3.64
C PHE A 17 16.19 12.99 5.08
N VAL A 18 16.02 11.97 5.93
CA VAL A 18 15.77 12.17 7.36
C VAL A 18 17.09 12.19 8.10
N SER A 19 17.42 13.34 8.66
CA SER A 19 18.56 13.56 9.55
C SER A 19 18.33 14.83 10.35
N ARG A 20 18.64 14.82 11.64
CA ARG A 20 18.57 16.01 12.46
C ARG A 20 19.85 16.82 12.34
N GLU A 21 19.71 18.00 11.77
CA GLU A 21 20.74 19.02 11.68
C GLU A 21 20.19 20.32 12.24
N ASN A 22 20.81 20.89 13.26
CA ASN A 22 20.39 22.13 13.90
C ASN A 22 18.87 22.19 14.19
N ASP A 23 18.11 22.90 13.34
CA ASP A 23 16.69 23.25 13.51
C ASP A 23 15.73 22.51 12.56
N TYR A 24 16.25 21.61 11.67
CA TYR A 24 15.44 20.77 10.80
C TYR A 24 15.74 19.28 10.98
N CYS A 25 14.81 18.42 10.59
CA CYS A 25 14.92 16.96 10.74
C CYS A 25 14.82 16.22 9.40
N TRP A 26 14.57 16.89 8.30
CA TRP A 26 14.66 16.39 6.95
C TRP A 26 15.04 17.49 5.96
N TYR A 27 15.59 17.06 4.84
CA TYR A 27 16.09 17.96 3.80
C TYR A 27 16.01 17.31 2.43
N ALA A 28 15.98 18.11 1.38
CA ALA A 28 16.23 17.70 0.00
C ALA A 28 17.68 18.00 -0.39
N LEU A 29 18.12 17.46 -1.52
CA LEU A 29 19.40 17.85 -2.14
C LEU A 29 19.14 18.70 -3.39
N SER A 30 19.91 19.78 -3.54
CA SER A 30 19.98 20.53 -4.79
C SER A 30 20.68 19.72 -5.87
N GLU A 31 20.68 20.21 -7.10
CA GLU A 31 21.47 19.65 -8.22
C GLU A 31 22.98 19.62 -7.90
N GLU A 32 23.46 20.59 -7.12
CA GLU A 32 24.84 20.68 -6.63
C GLU A 32 25.11 19.79 -5.39
N LYS A 33 24.16 18.93 -5.00
CA LYS A 33 24.21 18.07 -3.79
C LYS A 33 24.29 18.85 -2.46
N LYS A 34 23.88 20.12 -2.44
CA LYS A 34 23.74 20.88 -1.19
C LYS A 34 22.43 20.56 -0.51
N GLN A 35 22.44 20.50 0.81
CA GLN A 35 21.23 20.30 1.62
C GLN A 35 20.33 21.52 1.53
N ILE A 36 19.05 21.28 1.23
CA ILE A 36 17.97 22.26 1.25
C ILE A 36 17.07 21.87 2.44
N PRO A 37 17.10 22.61 3.55
CA PRO A 37 16.28 22.32 4.71
C PRO A 37 14.77 22.36 4.40
N ILE A 38 14.02 21.47 5.03
CA ILE A 38 12.56 21.46 4.99
C ILE A 38 12.10 21.68 6.43
N TYR A 39 11.40 22.78 6.68
CA TYR A 39 10.95 23.19 8.01
C TYR A 39 9.55 22.68 8.34
N ASP A 40 8.76 22.32 7.33
CA ASP A 40 7.48 21.63 7.53
C ASP A 40 7.69 20.32 8.27
N LYS A 41 6.87 20.05 9.28
CA LYS A 41 7.02 18.87 10.14
C LYS A 41 6.18 17.68 9.70
N ALA A 42 5.43 17.80 8.62
CA ALA A 42 4.50 16.80 8.16
C ALA A 42 4.48 16.69 6.63
N LEU A 43 4.36 15.47 6.12
CA LEU A 43 4.13 15.15 4.72
C LEU A 43 2.89 14.27 4.62
N THR A 44 1.85 14.76 3.95
CA THR A 44 0.61 14.01 3.73
C THR A 44 0.55 13.50 2.28
N GLY A 45 0.27 12.23 2.10
CA GLY A 45 0.13 11.63 0.78
C GLY A 45 -0.26 10.15 0.84
N ILE A 46 -0.41 9.55 -0.32
CA ILE A 46 -0.71 8.13 -0.48
C ILE A 46 0.61 7.36 -0.53
N ILE A 47 0.75 6.36 0.33
CA ILE A 47 1.93 5.49 0.33
C ILE A 47 1.82 4.53 -0.85
N THR A 48 2.82 4.55 -1.73
CA THR A 48 2.85 3.74 -2.96
C THR A 48 3.86 2.60 -2.91
N GLY A 49 4.73 2.58 -1.89
CA GLY A 49 5.72 1.52 -1.71
C GLY A 49 6.60 1.73 -0.50
N ILE A 50 7.31 0.68 -0.12
CA ILE A 50 8.34 0.71 0.92
C ILE A 50 9.44 -0.30 0.60
N GLU A 51 10.69 0.11 0.79
CA GLU A 51 11.87 -0.76 0.71
C GLU A 51 12.65 -0.65 2.03
N VAL A 52 12.88 -1.78 2.67
CA VAL A 52 13.60 -1.85 3.96
C VAL A 52 14.94 -2.55 3.76
N ASN A 53 15.96 -2.10 4.48
CA ASN A 53 17.34 -2.60 4.38
C ASN A 53 17.94 -2.53 2.97
N LYS A 54 17.54 -1.49 2.23
CA LYS A 54 18.08 -1.21 0.91
C LYS A 54 19.54 -0.81 1.04
N LYS A 55 20.44 -1.55 0.42
CA LYS A 55 21.85 -1.23 0.38
C LYS A 55 22.10 -0.03 -0.52
N VAL A 56 22.74 0.98 0.02
CA VAL A 56 23.08 2.22 -0.68
C VAL A 56 24.55 2.54 -0.46
N GLU A 57 25.29 2.72 -1.54
CA GLU A 57 26.65 3.24 -1.45
C GLU A 57 26.64 4.74 -1.13
N THR A 58 27.45 5.12 -0.15
CA THR A 58 27.68 6.50 0.25
C THR A 58 29.18 6.81 0.21
N SER A 59 29.56 8.07 0.33
CA SER A 59 30.96 8.46 0.48
C SER A 59 31.68 7.84 1.70
N PHE A 60 30.92 7.27 2.63
CA PHE A 60 31.42 6.61 3.86
C PHE A 60 31.29 5.07 3.81
N GLY A 61 30.96 4.50 2.65
CA GLY A 61 30.76 3.07 2.46
C GLY A 61 29.30 2.67 2.30
N GLU A 62 29.04 1.35 2.24
CA GLU A 62 27.69 0.79 2.10
C GLU A 62 26.89 0.96 3.41
N THR A 63 25.68 1.42 3.28
CA THR A 63 24.73 1.62 4.40
C THR A 63 23.35 1.09 4.04
N GLU A 64 22.61 0.61 5.05
CA GLU A 64 21.24 0.18 4.85
C GLU A 64 20.24 1.32 5.10
N LYS A 65 19.32 1.49 4.18
CA LYS A 65 18.30 2.54 4.18
C LYS A 65 16.90 1.96 4.09
N THR A 66 15.96 2.68 4.67
CA THR A 66 14.54 2.49 4.44
C THR A 66 14.05 3.64 3.55
N ASP A 67 13.47 3.29 2.40
CA ASP A 67 12.86 4.19 1.44
C ASP A 67 11.34 4.04 1.50
N LEU A 68 10.63 5.10 1.89
CA LEU A 68 9.18 5.19 1.78
C LEU A 68 8.81 5.98 0.52
N TYR A 69 8.05 5.37 -0.36
CA TYR A 69 7.52 6.01 -1.56
C TYR A 69 6.14 6.60 -1.25
N ILE A 70 5.95 7.89 -1.49
CA ILE A 70 4.71 8.61 -1.18
C ILE A 70 4.34 9.55 -2.32
N LEU A 71 3.09 9.51 -2.73
CA LEU A 71 2.51 10.39 -3.72
C LEU A 71 1.70 11.48 -3.03
N ALA A 72 2.17 12.72 -3.14
CA ALA A 72 1.50 13.92 -2.64
C ALA A 72 1.26 14.90 -3.80
N ASP A 73 1.69 16.17 -3.70
CA ASP A 73 1.73 17.13 -4.81
C ASP A 73 2.63 16.65 -5.96
N LYS A 74 3.63 15.85 -5.62
CA LYS A 74 4.53 15.12 -6.54
C LYS A 74 5.01 13.82 -5.88
N PRO A 75 5.68 12.92 -6.61
CA PRO A 75 6.22 11.70 -6.05
C PRO A 75 7.47 11.98 -5.21
N TYR A 76 7.45 11.54 -3.95
CA TYR A 76 8.57 11.64 -3.00
C TYR A 76 9.10 10.27 -2.61
N VAL A 77 10.39 10.23 -2.25
CA VAL A 77 11.02 9.14 -1.52
C VAL A 77 11.56 9.68 -0.22
N VAL A 78 10.97 9.29 0.90
CA VAL A 78 11.48 9.62 2.24
C VAL A 78 12.49 8.56 2.64
N ARG A 79 13.77 8.93 2.68
CA ARG A 79 14.91 8.05 2.96
C ARG A 79 15.44 8.27 4.36
N SER A 80 15.55 7.20 5.13
CA SER A 80 16.14 7.20 6.48
C SER A 80 17.09 6.02 6.68
N GLY A 81 17.89 6.03 7.74
CA GLY A 81 18.67 4.86 8.12
C GLY A 81 17.75 3.73 8.56
N SER A 82 17.98 2.49 8.09
CA SER A 82 17.09 1.37 8.45
C SER A 82 17.03 1.12 9.96
N ASP A 83 18.13 1.33 10.67
CA ASP A 83 18.19 1.19 12.13
C ASP A 83 17.79 2.45 12.92
N SER A 84 17.32 3.51 12.24
CA SER A 84 16.92 4.76 12.90
C SER A 84 15.58 4.60 13.62
N TYR A 85 15.37 5.40 14.67
CA TYR A 85 14.08 5.49 15.36
C TYR A 85 12.96 5.96 14.44
N PHE A 86 13.28 6.79 13.45
CA PHE A 86 12.32 7.19 12.43
C PHE A 86 11.81 5.98 11.64
N SER A 87 12.72 5.16 11.09
CA SER A 87 12.34 3.96 10.31
C SER A 87 11.54 2.97 11.16
N LYS A 88 11.98 2.72 12.38
CA LYS A 88 11.32 1.80 13.31
C LYS A 88 9.91 2.29 13.66
N GLY A 89 9.75 3.55 14.03
CA GLY A 89 8.45 4.15 14.33
C GLY A 89 7.50 4.16 13.13
N LEU A 90 8.03 4.46 11.93
CA LEU A 90 7.29 4.38 10.68
C LEU A 90 6.76 2.97 10.43
N LEU A 91 7.63 1.96 10.46
CA LEU A 91 7.26 0.57 10.20
C LEU A 91 6.23 0.04 11.21
N MET A 92 6.44 0.30 12.51
CA MET A 92 5.50 -0.10 13.55
C MET A 92 4.13 0.55 13.38
N SER A 93 4.09 1.84 12.98
CA SER A 93 2.83 2.53 12.69
C SER A 93 2.13 1.94 11.49
N LEU A 94 2.84 1.74 10.35
CA LEU A 94 2.26 1.22 9.12
C LEU A 94 1.78 -0.24 9.26
N ASP A 95 2.39 -1.02 10.15
CA ASP A 95 1.94 -2.38 10.42
C ASP A 95 0.55 -2.42 11.07
N LYS A 96 0.22 -1.43 11.88
CA LYS A 96 -1.10 -1.30 12.52
C LYS A 96 -2.19 -0.78 11.59
N VAL A 97 -1.81 -0.23 10.44
CA VAL A 97 -2.76 0.26 9.43
C VAL A 97 -3.28 -0.90 8.60
N SER A 98 -4.59 -0.95 8.36
CA SER A 98 -5.19 -1.94 7.48
C SER A 98 -4.78 -1.72 6.01
N ALA A 99 -4.95 -2.74 5.16
CA ALA A 99 -4.64 -2.62 3.74
C ALA A 99 -5.54 -1.59 3.03
N GLU A 100 -6.77 -1.43 3.48
CA GLU A 100 -7.74 -0.45 2.98
C GLU A 100 -7.33 0.98 3.37
N GLU A 101 -6.92 1.19 4.62
CA GLU A 101 -6.46 2.49 5.11
C GLU A 101 -5.14 2.91 4.45
N LEU A 102 -4.23 1.98 4.13
CA LEU A 102 -2.98 2.27 3.39
C LEU A 102 -3.23 2.79 1.98
N GLN A 103 -4.44 2.60 1.43
CA GLN A 103 -4.83 3.17 0.13
C GLN A 103 -5.34 4.62 0.25
N GLN A 104 -5.50 5.12 1.46
CA GLN A 104 -5.90 6.50 1.74
C GLN A 104 -4.69 7.35 2.08
N PRO A 105 -4.77 8.68 1.97
CA PRO A 105 -3.70 9.55 2.41
C PRO A 105 -3.38 9.34 3.91
N LEU A 106 -2.09 9.25 4.22
CA LEU A 106 -1.58 9.27 5.60
C LEU A 106 -0.63 10.44 5.77
N THR A 107 -0.53 10.94 6.98
CA THR A 107 0.39 12.02 7.34
C THR A 107 1.58 11.46 8.11
N ILE A 108 2.76 11.58 7.53
CA ILE A 108 4.04 11.22 8.16
C ILE A 108 4.62 12.47 8.81
N THR A 109 4.97 12.38 10.07
CA THR A 109 5.57 13.52 10.80
C THR A 109 6.97 13.19 11.31
N ILE A 110 7.73 14.24 11.56
CA ILE A 110 9.03 14.19 12.21
C ILE A 110 8.96 14.85 13.58
N GLU A 111 9.52 14.19 14.58
CA GLU A 111 9.69 14.75 15.92
C GLU A 111 11.18 14.68 16.32
N PRO A 112 11.80 15.82 16.69
CA PRO A 112 13.18 15.80 17.14
C PRO A 112 13.29 15.13 18.51
N GLY A 113 14.17 14.14 18.64
CA GLY A 113 14.55 13.55 19.89
C GLY A 113 15.84 14.17 20.46
N ASP A 114 16.52 13.47 21.34
CA ASP A 114 17.80 13.90 21.85
C ASP A 114 18.92 13.78 20.78
N LYS A 115 19.88 14.70 20.80
CA LYS A 115 21.02 14.73 19.88
C LYS A 115 20.59 14.65 18.39
N LYS A 116 20.97 13.58 17.68
CA LYS A 116 20.65 13.37 16.26
C LYS A 116 19.44 12.46 16.04
N VAL A 117 18.68 12.13 17.06
CA VAL A 117 17.52 11.25 16.94
C VAL A 117 16.36 12.01 16.32
N VAL A 118 15.68 11.34 15.39
CA VAL A 118 14.40 11.78 14.82
C VAL A 118 13.41 10.64 15.01
N PHE A 119 12.24 10.95 15.57
CA PHE A 119 11.13 10.04 15.66
C PHE A 119 10.13 10.27 14.52
N CYS A 120 9.40 9.22 14.19
CA CYS A 120 8.26 9.26 13.27
C CYS A 120 6.97 9.02 14.03
N LYS A 121 5.94 9.81 13.72
CA LYS A 121 4.54 9.46 13.99
C LYS A 121 3.75 9.50 12.70
N VAL A 122 2.80 8.58 12.58
CA VAL A 122 1.88 8.51 11.46
C VAL A 122 0.49 8.88 11.96
N TYR A 123 -0.22 9.69 11.18
CA TYR A 123 -1.58 10.13 11.50
C TYR A 123 -2.54 9.78 10.36
N ASN A 124 -3.78 9.52 10.73
CA ASN A 124 -4.88 9.54 9.78
C ASN A 124 -5.36 10.99 9.63
N PRO A 125 -5.18 11.65 8.46
CA PRO A 125 -5.52 13.06 8.28
C PRO A 125 -7.02 13.35 8.31
N ALA A 126 -7.88 12.33 8.07
CA ALA A 126 -9.33 12.50 8.15
C ALA A 126 -9.85 12.56 9.60
N THR A 127 -9.17 11.88 10.54
CA THR A 127 -9.57 11.82 11.96
C THR A 127 -8.66 12.60 12.87
N TYR A 128 -7.53 13.09 12.38
CA TYR A 128 -6.44 13.74 13.14
C TYR A 128 -5.86 12.86 14.27
N ARG A 129 -6.08 11.55 14.23
CA ARG A 129 -5.58 10.61 15.24
C ARG A 129 -4.23 10.05 14.83
N SER A 130 -3.31 9.98 15.80
CA SER A 130 -2.05 9.27 15.65
C SER A 130 -2.28 7.75 15.66
N ILE A 131 -1.42 7.04 14.95
CA ILE A 131 -1.33 5.59 15.04
C ILE A 131 -0.29 5.30 16.11
N ASP A 132 -0.76 4.90 17.29
CA ASP A 132 0.10 4.72 18.44
C ASP A 132 0.90 3.42 18.34
N VAL A 133 2.17 3.49 18.69
CA VAL A 133 3.10 2.36 18.71
C VAL A 133 3.60 2.10 20.12
N ASN A 134 3.77 0.84 20.44
CA ASN A 134 4.39 0.42 21.71
C ASN A 134 5.89 0.16 21.50
N TRP A 135 6.73 1.07 21.98
CA TRP A 135 8.17 0.98 21.79
C TRP A 135 8.83 -0.18 22.57
N GLU A 136 8.15 -0.77 23.54
CA GLU A 136 8.68 -1.93 24.27
C GLU A 136 8.76 -3.18 23.38
N GLU A 137 7.88 -3.28 22.40
CA GLU A 137 7.81 -4.39 21.44
C GLU A 137 8.95 -4.40 20.41
N HIS A 138 9.63 -3.26 20.20
CA HIS A 138 10.61 -3.10 19.09
C HIS A 138 11.81 -4.07 19.14
N LYS A 139 12.15 -4.60 20.31
CA LYS A 139 13.31 -5.48 20.49
C LYS A 139 13.14 -6.86 19.86
N GLU A 140 11.91 -7.31 19.68
CA GLU A 140 11.57 -8.64 19.16
C GLU A 140 11.18 -8.61 17.66
N ILE A 141 11.14 -7.42 17.04
CA ILE A 141 10.67 -7.25 15.67
C ILE A 141 11.75 -7.62 14.66
N ASN A 142 11.42 -8.51 13.73
CA ASN A 142 12.19 -8.70 12.50
C ASN A 142 11.79 -7.62 11.47
N TRP A 143 12.60 -6.58 11.38
CA TRP A 143 12.32 -5.40 10.55
C TRP A 143 12.19 -5.70 9.05
N GLN A 144 12.97 -6.67 8.55
CA GLN A 144 12.91 -7.11 7.17
C GLN A 144 11.54 -7.73 6.85
N VAL A 145 11.11 -8.67 7.69
CA VAL A 145 9.81 -9.36 7.54
C VAL A 145 8.66 -8.37 7.70
N LEU A 146 8.76 -7.46 8.68
CA LEU A 146 7.75 -6.42 8.87
C LEU A 146 7.61 -5.53 7.63
N GLY A 147 8.74 -5.08 7.07
CA GLY A 147 8.75 -4.27 5.85
C GLY A 147 8.15 -5.01 4.65
N GLN A 148 8.45 -6.29 4.48
CA GLN A 148 7.85 -7.13 3.43
C GLN A 148 6.33 -7.23 3.59
N ASN A 149 5.84 -7.47 4.81
CA ASN A 149 4.41 -7.54 5.10
C ASN A 149 3.68 -6.23 4.81
N ILE A 150 4.28 -5.09 5.17
CA ILE A 150 3.75 -3.76 4.83
C ILE A 150 3.74 -3.57 3.31
N GLY A 151 4.82 -3.93 2.62
CA GLY A 151 4.89 -3.89 1.16
C GLY A 151 3.77 -4.70 0.49
N LEU A 152 3.48 -5.89 1.00
CA LEU A 152 2.35 -6.71 0.53
C LEU A 152 0.99 -6.03 0.79
N LYS A 153 0.79 -5.39 1.96
CA LYS A 153 -0.43 -4.63 2.25
C LYS A 153 -0.60 -3.44 1.27
N ILE A 154 0.47 -2.69 1.00
CA ILE A 154 0.46 -1.56 0.06
C ILE A 154 0.12 -2.05 -1.35
N ASN A 155 0.75 -3.13 -1.81
CA ASN A 155 0.60 -3.67 -3.16
C ASN A 155 -0.68 -4.51 -3.34
N ARG A 156 -1.44 -4.78 -2.27
CA ARG A 156 -2.62 -5.65 -2.34
C ARG A 156 -3.65 -5.17 -3.37
N LYS A 157 -3.77 -3.87 -3.60
CA LYS A 157 -4.62 -3.30 -4.66
C LYS A 157 -3.97 -3.40 -6.05
N ALA A 158 -2.65 -3.33 -6.12
CA ALA A 158 -1.94 -3.53 -7.39
C ALA A 158 -2.06 -4.98 -7.87
N GLN A 159 -2.05 -5.96 -6.96
CA GLN A 159 -2.32 -7.36 -7.31
C GLN A 159 -3.76 -7.58 -7.78
N PHE A 160 -4.76 -6.91 -7.17
CA PHE A 160 -6.14 -6.94 -7.67
C PHE A 160 -6.34 -6.18 -8.99
N SER A 161 -5.45 -5.26 -9.35
CA SER A 161 -5.56 -4.46 -10.59
C SER A 161 -4.55 -4.84 -11.68
N THR A 162 -3.52 -5.63 -11.39
CA THR A 162 -2.47 -6.02 -12.35
C THR A 162 -2.35 -7.52 -12.59
N GLU A 163 -2.97 -8.38 -11.77
CA GLU A 163 -2.87 -9.84 -11.96
C GLU A 163 -4.00 -10.44 -12.80
N PHE A 164 -5.01 -9.67 -13.17
CA PHE A 164 -6.03 -10.18 -14.10
C PHE A 164 -6.18 -9.24 -15.27
N THR A 165 -5.73 -9.65 -16.44
CA THR A 165 -6.35 -9.18 -17.67
C THR A 165 -7.87 -9.39 -17.51
N THR A 166 -8.71 -8.60 -18.16
CA THR A 166 -10.17 -8.73 -18.08
C THR A 166 -10.61 -10.19 -18.35
N ALA A 167 -9.84 -10.94 -19.12
CA ALA A 167 -10.06 -12.35 -19.40
C ALA A 167 -9.75 -13.26 -18.19
N GLU A 168 -8.64 -13.04 -17.50
CA GLU A 168 -8.23 -13.84 -16.33
C GLU A 168 -9.13 -13.58 -15.11
N LEU A 169 -9.56 -12.33 -14.90
CA LEU A 169 -10.56 -11.99 -13.88
C LEU A 169 -11.86 -12.76 -14.15
N ARG A 170 -12.29 -12.80 -15.39
CA ARG A 170 -13.49 -13.47 -15.81
C ARG A 170 -13.40 -14.99 -15.63
N GLU A 171 -12.27 -15.61 -15.99
CA GLU A 171 -12.01 -17.04 -15.78
C GLU A 171 -12.04 -17.39 -14.28
N ASN A 172 -11.45 -16.55 -13.43
CA ASN A 172 -11.46 -16.73 -11.98
C ASN A 172 -12.88 -16.63 -11.40
N LEU A 173 -13.69 -15.67 -11.83
CA LEU A 173 -15.08 -15.54 -11.40
C LEU A 173 -15.92 -16.76 -11.84
N ILE A 174 -15.72 -17.25 -13.06
CA ILE A 174 -16.37 -18.48 -13.54
C ILE A 174 -15.96 -19.67 -12.67
N ALA A 175 -14.65 -19.85 -12.42
CA ALA A 175 -14.14 -20.92 -11.56
C ALA A 175 -14.68 -20.86 -10.13
N GLN A 176 -14.79 -19.67 -9.55
CA GLN A 176 -15.42 -19.48 -8.24
C GLN A 176 -16.90 -19.89 -8.26
N SER A 177 -17.66 -19.48 -9.26
CA SER A 177 -19.05 -19.88 -9.40
C SER A 177 -19.21 -21.41 -9.55
N ASP A 178 -18.30 -22.09 -10.26
CA ASP A 178 -18.27 -23.55 -10.36
C ASP A 178 -18.08 -24.23 -9.00
N LYS A 179 -17.16 -23.68 -8.18
CA LYS A 179 -16.91 -24.18 -6.83
C LYS A 179 -18.17 -24.14 -5.97
N TYR A 180 -18.87 -23.00 -5.95
CA TYR A 180 -20.09 -22.86 -5.14
C TYR A 180 -21.26 -23.66 -5.67
N LEU A 181 -21.45 -23.79 -6.98
CA LEU A 181 -22.47 -24.67 -7.57
C LEU A 181 -22.27 -26.13 -7.17
N ARG A 182 -21.02 -26.62 -7.15
CA ARG A 182 -20.69 -27.97 -6.67
C ARG A 182 -20.98 -28.13 -5.17
N LEU A 183 -20.58 -27.16 -4.35
CA LEU A 183 -20.83 -27.18 -2.90
C LEU A 183 -22.33 -27.20 -2.56
N LEU A 184 -23.15 -26.55 -3.39
CA LEU A 184 -24.61 -26.52 -3.22
C LEU A 184 -25.31 -27.70 -3.89
N ASN A 185 -24.59 -28.55 -4.60
CA ASN A 185 -25.13 -29.68 -5.36
C ASN A 185 -26.20 -29.26 -6.40
N TRP A 186 -26.03 -28.05 -6.98
CA TRP A 186 -26.96 -27.55 -7.99
C TRP A 186 -26.79 -28.28 -9.31
N SER A 187 -27.92 -28.70 -9.91
CA SER A 187 -27.89 -29.23 -11.25
C SER A 187 -27.67 -28.11 -12.29
N THR A 188 -27.24 -28.51 -13.49
CA THR A 188 -27.07 -27.58 -14.62
C THR A 188 -28.39 -26.86 -14.96
N GLU A 189 -29.52 -27.56 -14.82
CA GLU A 189 -30.85 -27.04 -15.09
C GLU A 189 -31.23 -25.96 -14.06
N GLN A 190 -31.01 -26.21 -12.76
CA GLN A 190 -31.27 -25.26 -11.69
C GLN A 190 -30.45 -23.99 -11.87
N GLY A 191 -29.17 -24.13 -12.23
CA GLY A 191 -28.30 -22.99 -12.53
C GLY A 191 -28.81 -22.16 -13.71
N ARG A 192 -29.21 -22.81 -14.80
CA ARG A 192 -29.77 -22.13 -15.99
C ARG A 192 -31.08 -21.42 -15.71
N GLU A 193 -31.97 -22.05 -14.96
CA GLU A 193 -33.27 -21.47 -14.60
C GLU A 193 -33.08 -20.23 -13.75
N TYR A 194 -32.21 -20.26 -12.74
CA TYR A 194 -31.88 -19.10 -11.93
C TYR A 194 -31.31 -17.96 -12.78
N LEU A 195 -30.32 -18.24 -13.65
CA LEU A 195 -29.73 -17.22 -14.51
C LEU A 195 -30.76 -16.61 -15.46
N GLN A 196 -31.69 -17.41 -15.98
CA GLN A 196 -32.77 -16.96 -16.86
C GLN A 196 -33.73 -16.04 -16.12
N GLN A 197 -34.11 -16.40 -14.89
CA GLN A 197 -35.06 -15.61 -14.08
C GLN A 197 -34.44 -14.30 -13.59
N ARG A 198 -33.18 -14.33 -13.14
CA ARG A 198 -32.54 -13.17 -12.50
C ARG A 198 -31.91 -12.21 -13.51
N TYR A 199 -31.25 -12.71 -14.54
CA TYR A 199 -30.45 -11.92 -15.49
C TYR A 199 -30.91 -12.02 -16.92
N GLN A 200 -31.96 -12.82 -17.21
CA GLN A 200 -32.46 -13.12 -18.56
C GLN A 200 -31.40 -13.74 -19.48
N LYS A 201 -30.45 -14.45 -18.90
CA LYS A 201 -29.32 -15.11 -19.56
C LYS A 201 -29.30 -16.60 -19.26
N ARG A 202 -28.80 -17.41 -20.22
CA ARG A 202 -28.85 -18.87 -20.12
C ARG A 202 -27.52 -19.50 -19.72
N SER A 203 -26.44 -18.72 -19.69
CA SER A 203 -25.13 -19.20 -19.28
C SER A 203 -24.36 -18.12 -18.54
N ARG A 204 -23.44 -18.52 -17.65
CA ARG A 204 -22.54 -17.62 -16.93
C ARG A 204 -21.60 -16.85 -17.85
N GLN A 205 -21.27 -17.42 -19.01
CA GLN A 205 -20.47 -16.75 -20.04
C GLN A 205 -21.15 -15.52 -20.64
N GLN A 206 -22.49 -15.44 -20.57
CA GLN A 206 -23.28 -14.28 -21.03
C GLN A 206 -23.41 -13.19 -19.96
N LEU A 207 -23.14 -13.50 -18.68
CA LEU A 207 -23.14 -12.51 -17.61
C LEU A 207 -21.99 -11.52 -17.82
N ASN A 208 -22.19 -10.25 -17.51
CA ASN A 208 -21.07 -9.34 -17.30
C ASN A 208 -20.42 -9.58 -15.93
N ASP A 209 -19.27 -8.96 -15.65
CA ASP A 209 -18.51 -9.25 -14.43
C ASP A 209 -19.26 -8.84 -13.15
N ALA A 210 -20.06 -7.78 -13.19
CA ALA A 210 -20.90 -7.35 -12.07
C ALA A 210 -22.04 -8.36 -11.79
N GLU A 211 -22.71 -8.86 -12.83
CA GLU A 211 -23.73 -9.90 -12.71
C GLU A 211 -23.13 -11.23 -12.23
N LEU A 212 -21.90 -11.53 -12.62
CA LEU A 212 -21.20 -12.74 -12.21
C LEU A 212 -20.81 -12.68 -10.73
N LEU A 213 -20.39 -11.50 -10.24
CA LEU A 213 -20.15 -11.24 -8.82
C LEU A 213 -21.44 -11.35 -7.99
N ASP A 214 -22.54 -10.71 -8.42
CA ASP A 214 -23.86 -10.81 -7.77
C ASP A 214 -24.33 -12.27 -7.69
N PHE A 215 -24.09 -13.05 -8.73
CA PHE A 215 -24.41 -14.48 -8.74
C PHE A 215 -23.57 -15.26 -7.72
N ILE A 216 -22.26 -15.02 -7.66
CA ILE A 216 -21.36 -15.67 -6.69
C ILE A 216 -21.77 -15.32 -5.25
N ASP A 217 -22.09 -14.07 -4.98
CA ASP A 217 -22.52 -13.63 -3.66
C ASP A 217 -23.87 -14.24 -3.26
N TYR A 218 -24.79 -14.38 -4.20
CA TYR A 218 -26.02 -15.13 -3.98
C TYR A 218 -25.73 -16.60 -3.63
N LEU A 219 -24.84 -17.28 -4.36
CA LEU A 219 -24.48 -18.68 -4.07
C LEU A 219 -23.84 -18.85 -2.68
N LYS A 220 -23.04 -17.89 -2.24
CA LYS A 220 -22.42 -17.90 -0.90
C LYS A 220 -23.45 -17.86 0.24
N LEU A 221 -24.57 -17.18 0.00
CA LEU A 221 -25.66 -17.02 0.99
C LEU A 221 -26.58 -18.24 1.07
N GLN A 222 -26.48 -19.18 0.14
CA GLN A 222 -27.33 -20.38 0.17
C GLN A 222 -26.85 -21.36 1.24
N PRO A 223 -27.78 -22.02 1.98
CA PRO A 223 -27.42 -23.03 2.96
C PRO A 223 -26.75 -24.21 2.26
N GLN A 224 -25.53 -24.55 2.69
CA GLN A 224 -24.83 -25.73 2.22
C GLN A 224 -25.66 -26.97 2.65
N ARG A 225 -26.12 -27.73 1.70
CA ARG A 225 -26.73 -29.05 2.00
C ARG A 225 -25.56 -30.03 2.25
N LEU A 226 -25.30 -30.29 3.55
CA LEU A 226 -24.46 -31.38 4.02
C LEU A 226 -25.07 -32.74 3.64
#